data_2c9ce56c1c333c64752012663c66e613
#
_entry.id   2c9ce56c1c333c64752012663c66e613
#
_cell.length_a   1.000
_cell.length_b   1.000
_cell.length_c   1.000
_cell.angle_alpha   90.00
_cell.angle_beta   90.00
_cell.angle_gamma   90.00
#
_symmetry.space_group_name_H-M   'P 1'
#
loop_
_entity.id
_entity.type
_entity.pdbx_description
1 polymer ?
#
loop_
_entity_poly.entity_id
_entity_poly.type
_entity_poly.pdbx_seq_one_letter_code
_entity_poly.pdbx_strand_id
1 'polypeptide(L)'
;MKFMKKSLVGIIMGSSSDSRIMHAAAEILDGFDVPHEDQIISAHRTPTRLEEYAKHAEKNGFKVIIAGAGGAAHLPGMIASHTVLPVIGVPILVYNDKQQKKSAFGGLDSLLSISEMPTGSPVVTVGVNKAANAGIYALKILAIESSSIRKMLKSHKEKQHKSVLKESQDLKR
;
A
#
# COMPACT_ATOMS: atom_id res chain seq x y z
N MET A 1 24.72 -15.19 12.64
CA MET A 1 23.52 -14.39 12.93
C MET A 1 23.19 -13.53 11.71
N LYS A 2 22.09 -13.82 11.01
CA LYS A 2 21.62 -12.97 9.90
C LYS A 2 21.07 -11.71 10.53
N PHE A 3 21.72 -10.55 10.40
CA PHE A 3 21.15 -9.28 10.82
C PHE A 3 19.82 -9.12 10.08
N MET A 4 18.72 -9.17 10.80
CA MET A 4 17.40 -8.87 10.21
C MET A 4 17.46 -7.42 9.70
N LYS A 5 17.34 -7.25 8.39
CA LYS A 5 17.23 -5.90 7.81
C LYS A 5 16.00 -5.23 8.40
N LYS A 6 16.18 -4.02 8.91
CA LYS A 6 15.09 -3.21 9.45
C LYS A 6 14.05 -2.96 8.36
N SER A 7 12.77 -3.18 8.63
CA SER A 7 11.70 -2.95 7.66
C SER A 7 11.64 -1.47 7.28
N LEU A 8 11.53 -1.20 5.97
CA LEU A 8 11.45 0.16 5.42
C LEU A 8 10.02 0.58 5.09
N VAL A 9 9.13 -0.39 4.87
CA VAL A 9 7.73 -0.15 4.53
C VAL A 9 6.83 -0.90 5.51
N GLY A 10 5.88 -0.19 6.10
CA GLY A 10 4.79 -0.82 6.86
C GLY A 10 3.60 -1.06 5.94
N ILE A 11 3.06 -2.28 5.92
CA ILE A 11 1.81 -2.61 5.23
C ILE A 11 0.77 -2.91 6.31
N ILE A 12 -0.23 -2.05 6.43
CA ILE A 12 -1.27 -2.20 7.44
C ILE A 12 -2.65 -2.33 6.81
N MET A 13 -3.49 -3.15 7.43
CA MET A 13 -4.85 -3.41 6.96
C MET A 13 -5.83 -3.55 8.12
N GLY A 14 -7.10 -3.16 7.90
CA GLY A 14 -8.12 -3.12 8.95
C GLY A 14 -8.64 -4.50 9.39
N SER A 15 -8.47 -5.51 8.55
CA SER A 15 -9.01 -6.86 8.75
C SER A 15 -8.21 -7.90 7.97
N SER A 16 -8.27 -9.16 8.39
CA SER A 16 -7.73 -10.29 7.64
C SER A 16 -8.38 -10.47 6.27
N SER A 17 -9.62 -10.02 6.08
CA SER A 17 -10.30 -10.02 4.78
C SER A 17 -9.59 -9.16 3.73
N ASP A 18 -8.81 -8.17 4.16
CA ASP A 18 -8.11 -7.23 3.30
C ASP A 18 -6.77 -7.81 2.81
N SER A 19 -6.25 -8.84 3.49
CA SER A 19 -4.93 -9.42 3.22
C SER A 19 -4.77 -9.89 1.78
N ARG A 20 -5.80 -10.49 1.20
CA ARG A 20 -5.80 -10.95 -0.20
C ARG A 20 -5.48 -9.82 -1.19
N ILE A 21 -5.94 -8.61 -0.93
CA ILE A 21 -5.66 -7.44 -1.77
C ILE A 21 -4.29 -6.85 -1.41
N MET A 22 -4.01 -6.70 -0.10
CA MET A 22 -2.80 -6.04 0.37
C MET A 22 -1.53 -6.84 0.08
N HIS A 23 -1.62 -8.17 -0.01
CA HIS A 23 -0.50 -9.05 -0.36
C HIS A 23 0.18 -8.65 -1.68
N ALA A 24 -0.55 -8.13 -2.65
CA ALA A 24 0.04 -7.64 -3.90
C ALA A 24 1.03 -6.48 -3.71
N ALA A 25 0.94 -5.71 -2.62
CA ALA A 25 1.97 -4.70 -2.29
C ALA A 25 3.23 -5.37 -1.72
N ALA A 26 3.07 -6.39 -0.87
CA ALA A 26 4.17 -7.19 -0.34
C ALA A 26 4.95 -7.87 -1.46
N GLU A 27 4.27 -8.55 -2.39
CA GLU A 27 4.90 -9.20 -3.56
C GLU A 27 5.75 -8.24 -4.40
N ILE A 28 5.27 -7.01 -4.57
CA ILE A 28 6.05 -5.96 -5.27
C ILE A 28 7.32 -5.62 -4.48
N LEU A 29 7.22 -5.41 -3.16
CA LEU A 29 8.38 -5.07 -2.33
C LEU A 29 9.39 -6.22 -2.27
N ASP A 30 8.92 -7.46 -2.16
CA ASP A 30 9.76 -8.67 -2.21
C ASP A 30 10.51 -8.78 -3.54
N GLY A 31 9.86 -8.51 -4.65
CA GLY A 31 10.48 -8.51 -5.99
C GLY A 31 11.58 -7.47 -6.16
N PHE A 32 11.68 -6.50 -5.24
CA PHE A 32 12.72 -5.47 -5.19
C PHE A 32 13.67 -5.61 -4.00
N ASP A 33 13.62 -6.71 -3.25
CA ASP A 33 14.41 -6.96 -2.03
C ASP A 33 14.25 -5.84 -0.97
N VAL A 34 13.07 -5.22 -0.90
CA VAL A 34 12.77 -4.17 0.08
C VAL A 34 12.08 -4.77 1.30
N PRO A 35 12.72 -4.73 2.48
CA PRO A 35 12.15 -5.29 3.71
C PRO A 35 10.91 -4.51 4.13
N HIS A 36 9.84 -5.24 4.42
CA HIS A 36 8.56 -4.70 4.86
C HIS A 36 8.02 -5.48 6.05
N GLU A 37 7.00 -4.95 6.69
CA GLU A 37 6.26 -5.58 7.78
C GLU A 37 4.76 -5.46 7.52
N ASP A 38 4.05 -6.59 7.60
CA ASP A 38 2.61 -6.65 7.39
C ASP A 38 1.89 -6.78 8.74
N GLN A 39 0.90 -5.91 9.00
CA GLN A 39 0.11 -5.98 10.22
C GLN A 39 -1.38 -5.73 10.00
N ILE A 40 -2.20 -6.43 10.80
CA ILE A 40 -3.63 -6.14 10.93
C ILE A 40 -3.79 -5.17 12.10
N ILE A 41 -4.23 -3.94 11.80
CA ILE A 41 -4.50 -2.89 12.78
C ILE A 41 -5.85 -2.27 12.45
N SER A 42 -6.86 -2.53 13.28
CA SER A 42 -8.18 -1.97 13.05
C SER A 42 -8.30 -0.59 13.68
N ALA A 43 -8.59 0.42 12.87
CA ALA A 43 -8.78 1.80 13.33
C ALA A 43 -9.86 1.91 14.43
N HIS A 44 -10.96 1.17 14.30
CA HIS A 44 -12.09 1.24 15.21
C HIS A 44 -12.01 0.26 16.38
N ARG A 45 -11.36 -0.90 16.20
CA ARG A 45 -11.32 -1.97 17.23
C ARG A 45 -10.03 -1.96 18.06
N THR A 46 -8.96 -1.38 17.52
CA THR A 46 -7.65 -1.28 18.19
C THR A 46 -7.04 0.13 18.01
N PRO A 47 -7.76 1.21 18.41
CA PRO A 47 -7.32 2.58 18.15
C PRO A 47 -5.99 2.92 18.84
N THR A 48 -5.79 2.48 20.07
CA THR A 48 -4.52 2.68 20.81
C THR A 48 -3.34 2.03 20.08
N ARG A 49 -3.51 0.80 19.60
CA ARG A 49 -2.46 0.12 18.83
C ARG A 49 -2.13 0.85 17.52
N LEU A 50 -3.13 1.44 16.86
CA LEU A 50 -2.95 2.26 15.66
C LEU A 50 -2.08 3.48 15.97
N GLU A 51 -2.44 4.21 17.03
CA GLU A 51 -1.72 5.40 17.45
C GLU A 51 -0.26 5.08 17.82
N GLU A 52 -0.03 4.03 18.62
CA GLU A 52 1.30 3.57 18.99
C GLU A 52 2.13 3.16 17.77
N TYR A 53 1.54 2.40 16.85
CA TYR A 53 2.20 2.00 15.61
C TYR A 53 2.65 3.22 14.81
N ALA A 54 1.75 4.17 14.57
CA ALA A 54 2.05 5.37 13.79
C ALA A 54 3.14 6.25 14.44
N LYS A 55 3.04 6.49 15.74
CA LYS A 55 4.03 7.30 16.51
C LYS A 55 5.42 6.67 16.54
N HIS A 56 5.51 5.35 16.54
CA HIS A 56 6.79 4.65 16.60
C HIS A 56 7.35 4.25 15.23
N ALA A 57 6.57 4.43 14.16
CA ALA A 57 6.93 3.96 12.82
C ALA A 57 8.31 4.50 12.35
N GLU A 58 8.55 5.80 12.49
CA GLU A 58 9.83 6.41 12.11
C GLU A 58 11.00 5.87 12.96
N LYS A 59 10.83 5.79 14.28
CA LYS A 59 11.84 5.23 15.20
C LYS A 59 12.16 3.76 14.88
N ASN A 60 11.15 2.99 14.44
CA ASN A 60 11.31 1.61 14.02
C ASN A 60 12.00 1.47 12.66
N GLY A 61 12.17 2.57 11.92
CA GLY A 61 12.93 2.62 10.66
C GLY A 61 12.07 2.64 9.42
N PHE A 62 10.75 2.62 9.55
CA PHE A 62 9.88 2.78 8.40
C PHE A 62 10.11 4.14 7.72
N LYS A 63 9.93 4.17 6.40
CA LYS A 63 10.02 5.35 5.54
C LYS A 63 8.70 5.66 4.87
N VAL A 64 7.84 4.65 4.73
CA VAL A 64 6.54 4.73 4.07
C VAL A 64 5.58 3.76 4.75
N ILE A 65 4.31 4.13 4.85
CA ILE A 65 3.23 3.23 5.29
C ILE A 65 2.24 3.06 4.15
N ILE A 66 1.91 1.81 3.83
CA ILE A 66 0.81 1.45 2.92
C ILE A 66 -0.36 0.99 3.79
N ALA A 67 -1.49 1.66 3.71
CA ALA A 67 -2.65 1.39 4.54
C ALA A 67 -3.88 1.05 3.70
N GLY A 68 -4.45 -0.15 3.91
CA GLY A 68 -5.61 -0.63 3.16
C GLY A 68 -6.87 -0.71 4.03
N ALA A 69 -7.99 -0.21 3.50
CA ALA A 69 -9.29 -0.30 4.15
C ALA A 69 -10.45 -0.26 3.14
N GLY A 70 -11.56 -0.89 3.50
CA GLY A 70 -12.79 -0.90 2.71
C GLY A 70 -13.95 -0.20 3.42
N GLY A 71 -15.01 0.11 2.66
CA GLY A 71 -16.18 0.83 3.16
C GLY A 71 -15.82 2.25 3.61
N ALA A 72 -16.21 2.64 4.83
CA ALA A 72 -15.72 3.86 5.50
C ALA A 72 -14.24 3.66 5.88
N ALA A 73 -13.35 3.87 4.93
CA ALA A 73 -11.95 3.51 4.97
C ALA A 73 -11.12 4.49 5.80
N HIS A 74 -11.38 4.57 7.12
CA HIS A 74 -10.76 5.55 8.02
C HIS A 74 -9.28 5.25 8.34
N LEU A 75 -8.85 3.99 8.25
CA LEU A 75 -7.50 3.58 8.67
C LEU A 75 -6.37 4.42 8.05
N PRO A 76 -6.31 4.70 6.74
CA PRO A 76 -5.22 5.48 6.16
C PRO A 76 -5.15 6.91 6.69
N GLY A 77 -6.29 7.59 6.82
CA GLY A 77 -6.37 8.95 7.37
C GLY A 77 -6.00 9.00 8.86
N MET A 78 -6.45 8.02 9.64
CA MET A 78 -6.10 7.93 11.05
C MET A 78 -4.60 7.69 11.27
N ILE A 79 -3.97 6.84 10.45
CA ILE A 79 -2.51 6.68 10.49
C ILE A 79 -1.81 8.00 10.11
N ALA A 80 -2.24 8.65 9.03
CA ALA A 80 -1.63 9.89 8.56
C ALA A 80 -1.68 11.02 9.60
N SER A 81 -2.71 11.05 10.47
CA SER A 81 -2.82 12.03 11.54
C SER A 81 -1.83 11.83 12.71
N HIS A 82 -1.22 10.65 12.82
CA HIS A 82 -0.31 10.31 13.91
C HIS A 82 1.16 10.15 13.48
N THR A 83 1.49 10.35 12.20
CA THR A 83 2.86 10.21 11.69
C THR A 83 3.19 11.29 10.67
N VAL A 84 4.47 11.63 10.56
CA VAL A 84 5.00 12.48 9.46
C VAL A 84 5.46 11.67 8.26
N LEU A 85 5.44 10.34 8.34
CA LEU A 85 5.81 9.47 7.22
C LEU A 85 4.76 9.54 6.11
N PRO A 86 5.17 9.42 4.84
CA PRO A 86 4.24 9.29 3.73
C PRO A 86 3.30 8.10 3.93
N VAL A 87 1.98 8.34 3.78
CA VAL A 87 0.95 7.29 3.84
C VAL A 87 0.31 7.13 2.46
N ILE A 88 0.29 5.88 1.98
CA ILE A 88 -0.33 5.49 0.73
C ILE A 88 -1.58 4.67 1.04
N GLY A 89 -2.74 5.21 0.70
CA GLY A 89 -4.03 4.58 0.92
C GLY A 89 -4.39 3.62 -0.22
N VAL A 90 -4.84 2.43 0.15
CA VAL A 90 -5.39 1.43 -0.77
C VAL A 90 -6.88 1.28 -0.50
N PRO A 91 -7.75 1.85 -1.34
CA PRO A 91 -9.17 1.60 -1.25
C PRO A 91 -9.47 0.13 -1.53
N ILE A 92 -10.20 -0.53 -0.64
CA ILE A 92 -10.53 -1.95 -0.79
C ILE A 92 -12.02 -2.14 -1.07
N LEU A 93 -12.31 -2.82 -2.16
CA LEU A 93 -13.64 -3.37 -2.41
C LEU A 93 -13.74 -4.73 -1.70
N VAL A 94 -14.50 -4.76 -0.63
CA VAL A 94 -14.69 -5.96 0.19
C VAL A 94 -15.69 -6.91 -0.48
N TYR A 95 -15.34 -8.18 -0.53
CA TYR A 95 -16.23 -9.28 -0.93
C TYR A 95 -16.59 -10.12 0.29
N ASN A 96 -17.78 -10.70 0.29
CA ASN A 96 -18.15 -11.73 1.26
C ASN A 96 -17.58 -13.10 0.85
N ASP A 97 -17.76 -14.11 1.70
CA ASP A 97 -17.29 -15.49 1.44
C ASP A 97 -17.91 -16.13 0.18
N LYS A 98 -19.06 -15.60 -0.27
CA LYS A 98 -19.74 -16.00 -1.52
C LYS A 98 -19.27 -15.17 -2.73
N GLN A 99 -18.17 -14.42 -2.62
CA GLN A 99 -17.64 -13.51 -3.66
C GLN A 99 -18.62 -12.40 -4.09
N GLN A 100 -19.61 -12.09 -3.26
CA GLN A 100 -20.53 -10.97 -3.50
C GLN A 100 -19.93 -9.67 -2.92
N LYS A 101 -20.12 -8.57 -3.62
CA LYS A 101 -19.69 -7.26 -3.16
C LYS A 101 -20.40 -6.89 -1.84
N LYS A 102 -19.62 -6.61 -0.79
CA LYS A 102 -20.15 -6.06 0.48
C LYS A 102 -20.35 -4.55 0.43
N SER A 103 -19.60 -3.86 -0.43
CA SER A 103 -19.73 -2.40 -0.59
C SER A 103 -20.91 -2.09 -1.48
N ALA A 104 -21.80 -1.20 -1.04
CA ALA A 104 -22.94 -0.72 -1.81
C ALA A 104 -22.52 0.07 -3.06
N PHE A 105 -21.34 0.71 -3.01
CA PHE A 105 -20.85 1.61 -4.04
C PHE A 105 -19.65 1.08 -4.84
N GLY A 106 -19.38 -0.21 -4.78
CA GLY A 106 -18.35 -0.84 -5.62
C GLY A 106 -16.91 -0.36 -5.34
N GLY A 107 -16.62 0.06 -4.11
CA GLY A 107 -15.32 0.57 -3.70
C GLY A 107 -15.15 2.09 -3.87
N LEU A 108 -16.15 2.79 -4.44
CA LEU A 108 -16.14 4.24 -4.52
C LEU A 108 -16.23 4.88 -3.12
N ASP A 109 -16.97 4.26 -2.21
CA ASP A 109 -17.04 4.61 -0.80
C ASP A 109 -15.66 4.65 -0.13
N SER A 110 -14.87 3.60 -0.28
CA SER A 110 -13.50 3.55 0.27
C SER A 110 -12.56 4.51 -0.46
N LEU A 111 -12.68 4.65 -1.77
CA LEU A 111 -11.88 5.60 -2.55
C LEU A 111 -12.11 7.04 -2.09
N LEU A 112 -13.36 7.48 -2.00
CA LEU A 112 -13.70 8.84 -1.54
C LEU A 112 -13.30 9.05 -0.08
N SER A 113 -13.57 8.08 0.79
CA SER A 113 -13.18 8.14 2.20
C SER A 113 -11.67 8.39 2.40
N ILE A 114 -10.82 7.81 1.55
CA ILE A 114 -9.36 7.98 1.65
C ILE A 114 -8.89 9.27 0.95
N SER A 115 -9.49 9.65 -0.18
CA SER A 115 -9.03 10.82 -0.95
C SER A 115 -9.43 12.16 -0.35
N GLU A 116 -10.51 12.22 0.43
CA GLU A 116 -11.08 13.44 1.01
C GLU A 116 -10.49 13.78 2.40
N MET A 117 -9.20 13.49 2.62
CA MET A 117 -8.55 13.83 3.89
C MET A 117 -8.37 15.34 4.04
N PRO A 118 -8.54 15.88 5.27
CA PRO A 118 -8.37 17.29 5.53
C PRO A 118 -6.92 17.75 5.38
N THR A 119 -6.76 19.05 5.13
CA THR A 119 -5.43 19.69 5.14
C THR A 119 -4.70 19.39 6.45
N GLY A 120 -3.45 18.93 6.33
CA GLY A 120 -2.60 18.54 7.47
C GLY A 120 -2.45 17.01 7.65
N SER A 121 -3.37 16.21 7.12
CA SER A 121 -3.29 14.73 7.19
C SER A 121 -3.48 14.10 5.80
N PRO A 122 -2.66 14.46 4.79
CA PRO A 122 -2.84 13.98 3.43
C PRO A 122 -2.56 12.48 3.30
N VAL A 123 -3.34 11.81 2.46
CA VAL A 123 -3.11 10.42 2.05
C VAL A 123 -3.06 10.34 0.53
N VAL A 124 -1.94 9.85 0.00
CA VAL A 124 -1.86 9.55 -1.44
C VAL A 124 -2.68 8.29 -1.73
N THR A 125 -3.65 8.38 -2.64
CA THR A 125 -4.60 7.29 -2.89
C THR A 125 -4.34 6.63 -4.24
N VAL A 126 -4.25 5.29 -4.26
CA VAL A 126 -4.24 4.50 -5.49
C VAL A 126 -5.66 4.08 -5.89
N GLY A 127 -5.84 3.49 -7.07
CA GLY A 127 -7.14 2.95 -7.49
C GLY A 127 -7.63 1.81 -6.60
N VAL A 128 -8.95 1.53 -6.64
CA VAL A 128 -9.59 0.44 -5.88
C VAL A 128 -8.89 -0.89 -6.17
N ASN A 129 -8.53 -1.61 -5.11
CA ASN A 129 -7.80 -2.90 -5.15
C ASN A 129 -6.43 -2.86 -5.85
N LYS A 130 -5.81 -1.67 -6.01
CA LYS A 130 -4.51 -1.52 -6.68
C LYS A 130 -3.33 -1.49 -5.71
N ALA A 131 -3.28 -2.44 -4.75
CA ALA A 131 -2.21 -2.52 -3.76
C ALA A 131 -0.81 -2.68 -4.39
N ALA A 132 -0.69 -3.39 -5.52
CA ALA A 132 0.56 -3.45 -6.28
C ALA A 132 1.08 -2.05 -6.68
N ASN A 133 0.17 -1.15 -7.10
CA ASN A 133 0.55 0.24 -7.40
C ASN A 133 1.01 1.01 -6.16
N ALA A 134 0.45 0.70 -4.99
CA ALA A 134 0.93 1.27 -3.72
C ALA A 134 2.36 0.80 -3.41
N GLY A 135 2.65 -0.49 -3.61
CA GLY A 135 4.03 -1.03 -3.51
C GLY A 135 5.00 -0.32 -4.46
N ILE A 136 4.63 -0.16 -5.74
CA ILE A 136 5.45 0.57 -6.71
C ILE A 136 5.64 2.05 -6.30
N TYR A 137 4.60 2.68 -5.74
CA TYR A 137 4.70 4.08 -5.31
C TYR A 137 5.61 4.22 -4.09
N ALA A 138 5.54 3.29 -3.12
CA ALA A 138 6.48 3.21 -2.01
C ALA A 138 7.93 3.06 -2.49
N LEU A 139 8.18 2.19 -3.47
CA LEU A 139 9.50 2.06 -4.11
C LEU A 139 9.98 3.36 -4.75
N LYS A 140 9.08 4.14 -5.38
CA LYS A 140 9.44 5.46 -5.96
C LYS A 140 9.85 6.46 -4.89
N ILE A 141 9.19 6.47 -3.72
CA ILE A 141 9.57 7.30 -2.58
C ILE A 141 10.96 6.89 -2.09
N LEU A 142 11.19 5.60 -1.85
CA LEU A 142 12.49 5.09 -1.42
C LEU A 142 13.60 5.35 -2.46
N ALA A 143 13.27 5.36 -3.75
CA ALA A 143 14.21 5.63 -4.84
C ALA A 143 14.71 7.08 -4.88
N ILE A 144 14.11 8.01 -4.14
CA ILE A 144 14.62 9.38 -4.00
C ILE A 144 16.03 9.34 -3.41
N GLU A 145 16.24 8.53 -2.38
CA GLU A 145 17.53 8.40 -1.69
C GLU A 145 18.33 7.16 -2.14
N SER A 146 17.67 6.12 -2.69
CA SER A 146 18.31 4.87 -3.09
C SER A 146 18.54 4.77 -4.60
N SER A 147 19.79 4.91 -5.02
CA SER A 147 20.19 4.72 -6.43
C SER A 147 19.97 3.27 -6.92
N SER A 148 20.10 2.29 -6.02
CA SER A 148 19.87 0.88 -6.31
C SER A 148 18.40 0.63 -6.66
N ILE A 149 17.45 1.06 -5.79
CA ILE A 149 16.01 0.92 -6.06
C ILE A 149 15.63 1.68 -7.33
N ARG A 150 16.21 2.88 -7.54
CA ARG A 150 15.99 3.67 -8.76
C ARG A 150 16.40 2.91 -10.02
N LYS A 151 17.55 2.23 -10.01
CA LYS A 151 18.02 1.41 -11.12
C LYS A 151 17.08 0.24 -11.39
N MET A 152 16.63 -0.45 -10.33
CA MET A 152 15.68 -1.56 -10.44
C MET A 152 14.33 -1.10 -11.01
N LEU A 153 13.80 0.05 -10.59
CA LEU A 153 12.57 0.63 -11.14
C LEU A 153 12.70 0.97 -12.64
N LYS A 154 13.85 1.50 -13.07
CA LYS A 154 14.11 1.74 -14.51
C LYS A 154 14.09 0.43 -15.30
N SER A 155 14.76 -0.61 -14.80
CA SER A 155 14.77 -1.94 -15.42
C SER A 155 13.36 -2.55 -15.45
N HIS A 156 12.58 -2.41 -14.39
CA HIS A 156 11.19 -2.87 -14.34
C HIS A 156 10.33 -2.21 -15.42
N LYS A 157 10.41 -0.87 -15.56
CA LYS A 157 9.70 -0.13 -16.63
C LYS A 157 10.10 -0.59 -18.02
N GLU A 158 11.39 -0.83 -18.26
CA GLU A 158 11.88 -1.33 -19.53
C GLU A 158 11.34 -2.71 -19.87
N LYS A 159 11.27 -3.62 -18.87
CA LYS A 159 10.66 -4.94 -19.05
C LYS A 159 9.17 -4.83 -19.41
N GLN A 160 8.42 -3.98 -18.73
CA GLN A 160 7.01 -3.74 -19.04
C GLN A 160 6.83 -3.20 -20.46
N HIS A 161 7.66 -2.24 -20.87
CA HIS A 161 7.64 -1.69 -22.22
C HIS A 161 7.85 -2.78 -23.30
N LYS A 162 8.88 -3.61 -23.12
CA LYS A 162 9.18 -4.74 -24.03
C LYS A 162 8.05 -5.77 -24.09
N SER A 163 7.41 -6.07 -22.96
CA SER A 163 6.26 -6.99 -22.90
C SER A 163 5.12 -6.49 -23.78
N VAL A 164 4.71 -5.24 -23.60
CA VAL A 164 3.60 -4.64 -24.38
C VAL A 164 3.92 -4.57 -25.88
N LEU A 165 5.16 -4.25 -26.25
CA LEU A 165 5.56 -4.24 -27.65
C LEU A 165 5.48 -5.65 -28.27
N LYS A 166 5.90 -6.68 -27.53
CA LYS A 166 5.78 -8.07 -27.98
C LYS A 166 4.32 -8.49 -28.16
N GLU A 167 3.48 -8.22 -27.15
CA GLU A 167 2.03 -8.50 -27.22
C GLU A 167 1.39 -7.82 -28.45
N SER A 168 1.76 -6.57 -28.73
CA SER A 168 1.28 -5.83 -29.91
C SER A 168 1.73 -6.43 -31.23
N GLN A 169 2.92 -7.04 -31.29
CA GLN A 169 3.40 -7.75 -32.48
C GLN A 169 2.66 -9.07 -32.69
N ASP A 170 2.36 -9.79 -31.60
CA ASP A 170 1.66 -11.08 -31.65
C ASP A 170 0.19 -10.93 -32.11
N LEU A 171 -0.45 -9.77 -31.82
CA LEU A 171 -1.79 -9.45 -32.33
C LEU A 171 -1.87 -9.20 -33.85
N LYS A 172 -0.74 -8.91 -34.49
CA LYS A 172 -0.69 -8.65 -35.97
C LYS A 172 -0.48 -9.92 -36.78
N ARG A 173 -0.40 -11.08 -36.16
CA ARG A 173 -0.30 -12.41 -36.78
C ARG A 173 -1.64 -13.11 -36.76
#